data_a293307758d41ad13fb567dc500adc11
#
_entry.id   a293307758d41ad13fb567dc500adc11
#
_cell.length_a   1.000
_cell.length_b   1.000
_cell.length_c   1.000
_cell.angle_alpha   90.00
_cell.angle_beta   90.00
_cell.angle_gamma   90.00
#
_symmetry.space_group_name_H-M   'P 1'
#
loop_
_entity.id
_entity.type
_entity.pdbx_description
1 polymer ?
#
loop_
_entity_poly.entity_id
_entity_poly.type
_entity_poly.pdbx_seq_one_letter_code
_entity_poly.pdbx_strand_id
1 'polypeptide(L)'
;DYEADDYAGSLVMKFRSQVPVVVMTKDHDYLQLVNDEYNVRAWMVQAKQEKADELYEKYYGPYGLTKKDVNLPEKTFEFTAEHVFAEEGVWPEQITDLKGIQGDTSDNIPGVKGVSSAVPPLLAEYGTVEAMYEAIHDAETDKKQLKELQDFWKEKLGITRTPYKALTKTGEDGELCGEAAALLSKRLAAIKTDIPLDLELADFSVEKYQEKVLRKWCKKLDIKEASVFG
;
A
#
# COMPACT_ATOMS: atom_id res chain seq x y z
N ASP A 1 -8.04 14.61 15.18
CA ASP A 1 -7.24 13.49 15.68
C ASP A 1 -6.64 12.78 14.45
N TYR A 2 -5.41 12.30 14.58
CA TYR A 2 -4.66 11.61 13.53
C TYR A 2 -4.29 10.21 14.01
N GLU A 3 -4.13 9.28 13.07
CA GLU A 3 -3.68 7.93 13.34
C GLU A 3 -2.14 7.83 13.31
N ALA A 4 -1.58 6.72 13.78
CA ALA A 4 -0.13 6.51 13.78
C ALA A 4 0.46 6.54 12.37
N ASP A 5 -0.29 6.03 11.39
CA ASP A 5 0.08 5.94 9.98
C ASP A 5 0.20 7.33 9.35
N ASP A 6 -0.69 8.25 9.74
CA ASP A 6 -0.67 9.64 9.29
C ASP A 6 0.61 10.35 9.75
N TYR A 7 1.02 10.11 11.00
CA TYR A 7 2.29 10.63 11.52
C TYR A 7 3.48 10.01 10.78
N ALA A 8 3.48 8.70 10.58
CA ALA A 8 4.55 8.02 9.86
C ALA A 8 4.64 8.49 8.41
N GLY A 9 3.51 8.59 7.69
CA GLY A 9 3.45 9.12 6.33
C GLY A 9 3.95 10.56 6.24
N SER A 10 3.56 11.40 7.19
CA SER A 10 4.02 12.80 7.25
C SER A 10 5.52 12.92 7.53
N LEU A 11 6.09 12.04 8.37
CA LEU A 11 7.54 11.95 8.59
C LEU A 11 8.26 11.51 7.32
N VAL A 12 7.75 10.48 6.63
CA VAL A 12 8.31 10.05 5.34
C VAL A 12 8.36 11.21 4.37
N MET A 13 7.25 11.93 4.18
CA MET A 13 7.18 13.05 3.23
C MET A 13 8.08 14.21 3.63
N LYS A 14 8.22 14.49 4.92
CA LYS A 14 9.08 15.57 5.44
C LYS A 14 10.56 15.28 5.20
N PHE A 15 11.00 14.04 5.37
CA PHE A 15 12.43 13.71 5.40
C PHE A 15 12.96 12.95 4.18
N ARG A 16 12.10 12.40 3.31
CA ARG A 16 12.52 11.58 2.17
C ARG A 16 13.52 12.26 1.21
N SER A 17 13.47 13.59 1.10
CA SER A 17 14.42 14.34 0.27
C SER A 17 15.78 14.60 0.94
N GLN A 18 15.91 14.29 2.24
CA GLN A 18 17.10 14.53 3.03
C GLN A 18 17.88 13.25 3.32
N VAL A 19 17.17 12.14 3.56
CA VAL A 19 17.75 10.84 3.90
C VAL A 19 16.90 9.70 3.31
N PRO A 20 17.49 8.51 3.05
CA PRO A 20 16.75 7.31 2.81
C PRO A 20 15.81 7.02 3.99
N VAL A 21 14.58 6.59 3.69
CA VAL A 21 13.58 6.28 4.72
C VAL A 21 13.13 4.83 4.60
N VAL A 22 13.13 4.12 5.72
CA VAL A 22 12.61 2.77 5.81
C VAL A 22 11.44 2.75 6.79
N VAL A 23 10.29 2.27 6.33
CA VAL A 23 9.13 2.01 7.17
C VAL A 23 9.07 0.52 7.48
N MET A 24 9.27 0.14 8.75
CA MET A 24 9.21 -1.26 9.18
C MET A 24 7.82 -1.55 9.74
N THR A 25 7.05 -2.39 9.06
CA THR A 25 5.63 -2.60 9.36
C THR A 25 5.16 -4.00 8.99
N LYS A 26 3.94 -4.37 9.42
CA LYS A 26 3.17 -5.52 8.93
C LYS A 26 1.99 -5.09 8.07
N ASP A 27 1.73 -3.80 8.02
CA ASP A 27 0.58 -3.21 7.38
C ASP A 27 0.90 -2.87 5.93
N HIS A 28 0.09 -3.41 5.01
CA HIS A 28 0.23 -3.19 3.58
C HIS A 28 -0.16 -1.77 3.14
N ASP A 29 -0.83 -0.99 3.99
CA ASP A 29 -1.17 0.40 3.68
C ASP A 29 0.07 1.26 3.47
N TYR A 30 1.15 0.96 4.17
CA TYR A 30 2.42 1.65 4.00
C TYR A 30 3.09 1.41 2.64
N LEU A 31 2.64 0.44 1.84
CA LEU A 31 3.15 0.25 0.47
C LEU A 31 2.87 1.46 -0.42
N GLN A 32 1.82 2.25 -0.12
CA GLN A 32 1.53 3.52 -0.80
C GLN A 32 2.63 4.58 -0.65
N LEU A 33 3.50 4.44 0.37
CA LEU A 33 4.59 5.39 0.64
C LEU A 33 5.90 5.00 -0.05
N VAL A 34 6.02 3.78 -0.59
CA VAL A 34 7.24 3.31 -1.27
C VAL A 34 7.53 4.21 -2.47
N ASN A 35 8.78 4.65 -2.58
CA ASN A 35 9.19 5.53 -3.66
C ASN A 35 10.68 5.33 -3.96
N ASP A 36 11.00 4.89 -5.17
CA ASP A 36 12.38 4.56 -5.55
C ASP A 36 13.22 5.81 -5.81
N GLU A 37 12.61 6.91 -6.29
CA GLU A 37 13.30 8.17 -6.54
C GLU A 37 13.87 8.77 -5.24
N TYR A 38 13.09 8.70 -4.16
CA TYR A 38 13.49 9.21 -2.85
C TYR A 38 14.07 8.14 -1.92
N ASN A 39 14.29 6.93 -2.43
CA ASN A 39 14.78 5.79 -1.64
C ASN A 39 13.93 5.56 -0.36
N VAL A 40 12.61 5.57 -0.53
CA VAL A 40 11.66 5.17 0.50
C VAL A 40 11.33 3.70 0.31
N ARG A 41 11.55 2.89 1.34
CA ARG A 41 11.35 1.43 1.34
C ARG A 41 10.38 1.00 2.43
N ALA A 42 9.60 -0.05 2.16
CA ALA A 42 8.83 -0.73 3.19
C ALA A 42 9.51 -2.05 3.55
N TRP A 43 9.93 -2.19 4.81
CA TRP A 43 10.38 -3.45 5.37
C TRP A 43 9.18 -4.18 5.96
N MET A 44 8.60 -5.06 5.15
CA MET A 44 7.41 -5.82 5.53
C MET A 44 7.76 -7.02 6.39
N VAL A 45 7.33 -6.99 7.64
CA VAL A 45 7.54 -8.08 8.61
C VAL A 45 6.49 -9.16 8.38
N GLN A 46 6.91 -10.30 7.89
CA GLN A 46 6.06 -11.44 7.62
C GLN A 46 5.65 -12.19 8.89
N ALA A 47 4.48 -12.83 8.89
CA ALA A 47 4.00 -13.61 10.03
C ALA A 47 4.95 -14.80 10.35
N LYS A 48 5.55 -15.40 9.32
CA LYS A 48 6.45 -16.53 9.40
C LYS A 48 7.69 -16.30 8.55
N GLN A 49 8.82 -16.90 8.97
CA GLN A 49 10.08 -16.80 8.23
C GLN A 49 9.96 -17.38 6.80
N GLU A 50 9.22 -18.48 6.66
CA GLU A 50 9.04 -19.15 5.37
C GLU A 50 8.46 -18.21 4.32
N LYS A 51 7.58 -17.27 4.73
CA LYS A 51 7.00 -16.28 3.80
C LYS A 51 8.03 -15.25 3.32
N ALA A 52 8.91 -14.81 4.21
CA ALA A 52 10.01 -13.95 3.80
C ALA A 52 10.98 -14.71 2.87
N ASP A 53 11.27 -15.98 3.18
CA ASP A 53 12.18 -16.81 2.37
C ASP A 53 11.59 -17.08 0.96
N GLU A 54 10.27 -17.28 0.82
CA GLU A 54 9.58 -17.38 -0.48
C GLU A 54 9.77 -16.12 -1.32
N LEU A 55 9.67 -14.93 -0.71
CA LEU A 55 9.90 -13.65 -1.40
C LEU A 55 11.38 -13.49 -1.81
N TYR A 56 12.31 -13.88 -0.92
CA TYR A 56 13.74 -13.90 -1.26
C TYR A 56 14.03 -14.80 -2.45
N GLU A 57 13.52 -16.03 -2.45
CA GLU A 57 13.71 -16.96 -3.56
C GLU A 57 13.10 -16.41 -4.87
N LYS A 58 11.92 -15.82 -4.79
CA LYS A 58 11.23 -15.24 -5.93
C LYS A 58 12.00 -14.10 -6.58
N TYR A 59 12.51 -13.16 -5.78
CA TYR A 59 13.07 -11.90 -6.28
C TYR A 59 14.59 -11.87 -6.35
N TYR A 60 15.30 -12.57 -5.48
CA TYR A 60 16.75 -12.56 -5.41
C TYR A 60 17.39 -13.89 -5.88
N GLY A 61 16.66 -15.01 -5.76
CA GLY A 61 17.11 -16.31 -6.24
C GLY A 61 17.57 -16.32 -7.69
N PRO A 62 16.85 -15.69 -8.65
CA PRO A 62 17.29 -15.61 -10.04
C PRO A 62 18.65 -14.93 -10.25
N TYR A 63 19.09 -14.09 -9.30
CA TYR A 63 20.40 -13.43 -9.34
C TYR A 63 21.46 -14.15 -8.50
N GLY A 64 21.13 -15.33 -7.95
CA GLY A 64 22.03 -16.09 -7.08
C GLY A 64 22.26 -15.46 -5.71
N LEU A 65 21.41 -14.51 -5.32
CA LEU A 65 21.46 -13.86 -4.01
C LEU A 65 20.57 -14.58 -3.02
N THR A 66 20.98 -14.54 -1.75
CA THR A 66 20.27 -15.14 -0.62
C THR A 66 19.96 -14.10 0.43
N LYS A 67 19.11 -14.44 1.41
CA LYS A 67 18.83 -13.60 2.58
C LYS A 67 20.10 -13.09 3.28
N LYS A 68 21.18 -13.90 3.29
CA LYS A 68 22.46 -13.52 3.94
C LYS A 68 23.15 -12.35 3.22
N ASP A 69 22.91 -12.21 1.92
CA ASP A 69 23.53 -11.18 1.10
C ASP A 69 22.81 -9.82 1.26
N VAL A 70 21.54 -9.84 1.69
CA VAL A 70 20.69 -8.62 1.78
C VAL A 70 20.68 -8.01 3.18
N ASN A 71 21.11 -8.77 4.22
CA ASN A 71 21.26 -8.29 5.61
C ASN A 71 20.03 -7.58 6.20
N LEU A 72 18.85 -8.15 5.99
CA LEU A 72 17.60 -7.66 6.61
C LEU A 72 17.29 -8.41 7.92
N PRO A 73 16.50 -7.82 8.82
CA PRO A 73 16.00 -8.49 10.02
C PRO A 73 15.26 -9.80 9.70
N GLU A 74 15.15 -10.68 10.69
CA GLU A 74 14.38 -11.91 10.53
C GLU A 74 12.92 -11.62 10.12
N LYS A 75 12.33 -12.51 9.33
CA LYS A 75 10.95 -12.42 8.83
C LYS A 75 10.67 -11.16 8.00
N THR A 76 11.67 -10.41 7.61
CA THR A 76 11.49 -9.13 6.90
C THR A 76 11.86 -9.27 5.44
N PHE A 77 11.08 -8.67 4.56
CA PHE A 77 11.39 -8.48 3.15
C PHE A 77 11.26 -7.00 2.79
N GLU A 78 12.20 -6.49 1.98
CA GLU A 78 12.20 -5.10 1.53
C GLU A 78 11.40 -4.95 0.24
N PHE A 79 10.40 -4.07 0.27
CA PHE A 79 9.61 -3.70 -0.89
C PHE A 79 10.15 -2.43 -1.55
N THR A 80 10.50 -2.56 -2.82
CA THR A 80 10.69 -1.48 -3.79
C THR A 80 9.39 -1.24 -4.57
N ALA A 81 9.33 -0.21 -5.41
CA ALA A 81 8.16 0.02 -6.25
C ALA A 81 7.90 -1.16 -7.21
N GLU A 82 8.94 -1.79 -7.75
CA GLU A 82 8.80 -2.99 -8.59
C GLU A 82 8.24 -4.19 -7.82
N HIS A 83 8.65 -4.38 -6.56
CA HIS A 83 8.10 -5.45 -5.72
C HIS A 83 6.62 -5.19 -5.40
N VAL A 84 6.23 -3.94 -5.13
CA VAL A 84 4.82 -3.57 -4.93
C VAL A 84 4.02 -3.89 -6.18
N PHE A 85 4.49 -3.46 -7.35
CA PHE A 85 3.81 -3.75 -8.61
C PHE A 85 3.69 -5.27 -8.87
N ALA A 86 4.72 -6.04 -8.59
CA ALA A 86 4.73 -7.49 -8.83
C ALA A 86 3.80 -8.27 -7.87
N GLU A 87 3.60 -7.79 -6.64
CA GLU A 87 2.75 -8.45 -5.64
C GLU A 87 1.29 -7.96 -5.68
N GLU A 88 1.08 -6.65 -5.86
CA GLU A 88 -0.25 -6.04 -5.80
C GLU A 88 -0.87 -5.80 -7.19
N GLY A 89 -0.06 -5.85 -8.26
CA GLY A 89 -0.49 -5.58 -9.65
C GLY A 89 -0.65 -4.10 -9.97
N VAL A 90 -0.28 -3.21 -9.06
CA VAL A 90 -0.34 -1.76 -9.19
C VAL A 90 0.90 -1.10 -8.61
N TRP A 91 1.22 0.12 -9.04
CA TRP A 91 2.32 0.90 -8.49
C TRP A 91 1.99 1.46 -7.09
N PRO A 92 3.00 1.81 -6.27
CA PRO A 92 2.78 2.35 -4.93
C PRO A 92 1.76 3.48 -4.87
N GLU A 93 1.82 4.44 -5.77
CA GLU A 93 0.90 5.58 -5.86
C GLU A 93 -0.54 5.18 -6.19
N GLN A 94 -0.77 3.95 -6.65
CA GLN A 94 -2.09 3.42 -6.98
C GLN A 94 -2.67 2.50 -5.89
N ILE A 95 -1.97 2.28 -4.79
CA ILE A 95 -2.44 1.41 -3.68
C ILE A 95 -3.78 1.93 -3.12
N THR A 96 -3.92 3.23 -2.98
CA THR A 96 -5.18 3.84 -2.52
C THR A 96 -6.32 3.65 -3.52
N ASP A 97 -6.02 3.74 -4.82
CA ASP A 97 -6.97 3.45 -5.90
C ASP A 97 -7.39 1.99 -5.92
N LEU A 98 -6.43 1.08 -5.75
CA LEU A 98 -6.66 -0.36 -5.62
C LEU A 98 -7.64 -0.64 -4.48
N LYS A 99 -7.36 -0.13 -3.27
CA LYS A 99 -8.23 -0.29 -2.09
C LYS A 99 -9.56 0.46 -2.25
N GLY A 100 -9.57 1.55 -2.98
CA GLY A 100 -10.77 2.29 -3.33
C GLY A 100 -11.79 1.40 -4.05
N ILE A 101 -11.35 0.60 -5.01
CA ILE A 101 -12.23 -0.26 -5.79
C ILE A 101 -12.37 -1.65 -5.14
N GLN A 102 -11.27 -2.30 -4.74
CA GLN A 102 -11.34 -3.65 -4.13
C GLN A 102 -11.94 -3.66 -2.73
N GLY A 103 -11.82 -2.56 -2.01
CA GLY A 103 -12.04 -2.50 -0.57
C GLY A 103 -10.88 -3.10 0.22
N ASP A 104 -10.98 -3.00 1.54
CA ASP A 104 -10.10 -3.67 2.48
C ASP A 104 -10.89 -4.18 3.67
N THR A 105 -10.93 -5.50 3.83
CA THR A 105 -11.72 -6.13 4.90
C THR A 105 -11.05 -6.00 6.26
N SER A 106 -9.72 -5.80 6.34
CA SER A 106 -9.02 -5.60 7.60
C SER A 106 -9.41 -4.28 8.26
N ASP A 107 -9.61 -3.24 7.45
CA ASP A 107 -9.95 -1.90 7.90
C ASP A 107 -11.43 -1.54 7.68
N ASN A 108 -12.22 -2.55 7.32
CA ASN A 108 -13.66 -2.39 7.06
C ASN A 108 -13.97 -1.36 5.95
N ILE A 109 -13.09 -1.26 4.97
CA ILE A 109 -13.23 -0.41 3.79
C ILE A 109 -14.08 -1.17 2.75
N PRO A 110 -15.25 -0.63 2.33
CA PRO A 110 -16.23 -1.41 1.58
C PRO A 110 -15.83 -1.71 0.13
N GLY A 111 -15.21 -0.76 -0.58
CA GLY A 111 -14.93 -0.89 -2.01
C GLY A 111 -16.16 -1.08 -2.87
N VAL A 112 -15.96 -1.56 -4.10
CA VAL A 112 -17.00 -1.91 -5.06
C VAL A 112 -17.08 -3.43 -5.20
N LYS A 113 -18.15 -4.03 -4.72
CA LYS A 113 -18.30 -5.48 -4.67
C LYS A 113 -18.28 -6.12 -6.08
N GLY A 114 -17.50 -7.17 -6.25
CA GLY A 114 -17.51 -8.00 -7.45
C GLY A 114 -16.63 -7.53 -8.60
N VAL A 115 -15.68 -6.64 -8.37
CA VAL A 115 -14.76 -6.09 -9.38
C VAL A 115 -13.28 -6.41 -9.16
N SER A 116 -12.91 -7.11 -8.11
CA SER A 116 -11.51 -7.28 -7.66
C SER A 116 -10.52 -7.71 -8.75
N SER A 117 -10.86 -8.69 -9.57
CA SER A 117 -9.97 -9.17 -10.65
C SER A 117 -9.82 -8.21 -11.82
N ALA A 118 -10.72 -7.22 -11.95
CA ALA A 118 -10.67 -6.22 -13.01
C ALA A 118 -9.85 -4.97 -12.59
N VAL A 119 -9.53 -4.81 -11.31
CA VAL A 119 -8.94 -3.56 -10.79
C VAL A 119 -7.54 -3.30 -11.33
N PRO A 120 -6.57 -4.24 -11.26
CA PRO A 120 -5.23 -3.96 -11.78
C PRO A 120 -5.22 -3.56 -13.26
N PRO A 121 -5.88 -4.26 -14.20
CA PRO A 121 -5.89 -3.82 -15.59
C PRO A 121 -6.63 -2.50 -15.82
N LEU A 122 -7.66 -2.16 -15.03
CA LEU A 122 -8.31 -0.86 -15.11
C LEU A 122 -7.37 0.26 -14.63
N LEU A 123 -6.69 0.06 -13.50
CA LEU A 123 -5.74 1.05 -13.00
C LEU A 123 -4.48 1.18 -13.88
N ALA A 124 -4.05 0.09 -14.53
CA ALA A 124 -2.98 0.17 -15.51
C ALA A 124 -3.35 1.06 -16.72
N GLU A 125 -4.63 1.05 -17.14
CA GLU A 125 -5.13 1.85 -18.26
C GLU A 125 -5.40 3.31 -17.85
N TYR A 126 -6.16 3.50 -16.77
CA TYR A 126 -6.68 4.83 -16.40
C TYR A 126 -5.82 5.58 -15.38
N GLY A 127 -4.92 4.90 -14.70
CA GLY A 127 -4.06 5.46 -13.68
C GLY A 127 -4.75 5.63 -12.33
N THR A 128 -5.93 6.24 -12.28
CA THR A 128 -6.67 6.54 -11.05
C THR A 128 -8.14 6.14 -11.14
N VAL A 129 -8.79 6.01 -9.98
CA VAL A 129 -10.24 5.78 -9.87
C VAL A 129 -11.01 6.92 -10.55
N GLU A 130 -10.61 8.15 -10.32
CA GLU A 130 -11.27 9.34 -10.89
C GLU A 130 -11.23 9.31 -12.41
N ALA A 131 -10.05 9.09 -13.02
CA ALA A 131 -9.91 9.03 -14.48
C ALA A 131 -10.69 7.85 -15.08
N MET A 132 -10.77 6.73 -14.38
CA MET A 132 -11.62 5.61 -14.80
C MET A 132 -13.10 6.00 -14.83
N TYR A 133 -13.61 6.71 -13.80
CA TYR A 133 -15.01 7.15 -13.78
C TYR A 133 -15.29 8.26 -14.78
N GLU A 134 -14.34 9.16 -15.03
CA GLU A 134 -14.44 10.11 -16.15
C GLU A 134 -14.67 9.39 -17.49
N ALA A 135 -13.86 8.37 -17.80
CA ALA A 135 -14.02 7.60 -19.03
C ALA A 135 -15.37 6.85 -19.09
N ILE A 136 -15.89 6.38 -17.96
CA ILE A 136 -17.22 5.77 -17.88
C ILE A 136 -18.30 6.81 -18.19
N HIS A 137 -18.27 7.97 -17.53
CA HIS A 137 -19.25 9.04 -17.71
C HIS A 137 -19.28 9.56 -19.14
N ASP A 138 -18.11 9.74 -19.75
CA ASP A 138 -18.00 10.14 -21.16
C ASP A 138 -18.67 9.12 -22.09
N ALA A 139 -18.41 7.84 -21.84
CA ALA A 139 -18.98 6.75 -22.64
C ALA A 139 -20.50 6.60 -22.45
N GLU A 140 -21.05 6.94 -21.30
CA GLU A 140 -22.51 6.87 -21.01
C GLU A 140 -23.33 7.87 -21.81
N THR A 141 -22.69 8.90 -22.37
CA THR A 141 -23.36 9.90 -23.22
C THR A 141 -23.91 9.31 -24.52
N ASP A 142 -23.32 8.20 -25.03
CA ASP A 142 -23.74 7.53 -26.26
C ASP A 142 -23.66 5.99 -26.09
N LYS A 143 -24.75 5.30 -26.46
CA LYS A 143 -24.79 3.81 -26.38
C LYS A 143 -23.71 3.12 -27.22
N LYS A 144 -23.26 3.75 -28.31
CA LYS A 144 -22.17 3.20 -29.12
C LYS A 144 -20.84 3.31 -28.39
N GLN A 145 -20.57 4.49 -27.81
CA GLN A 145 -19.34 4.70 -27.01
C GLN A 145 -19.29 3.78 -25.80
N LEU A 146 -20.41 3.60 -25.10
CA LEU A 146 -20.47 2.68 -23.98
C LEU A 146 -20.19 1.23 -24.39
N LYS A 147 -20.68 0.80 -25.54
CA LYS A 147 -20.35 -0.52 -26.06
C LYS A 147 -18.88 -0.63 -26.43
N GLU A 148 -18.31 0.37 -27.09
CA GLU A 148 -16.90 0.43 -27.44
C GLU A 148 -16.01 0.37 -26.19
N LEU A 149 -16.35 1.06 -25.11
CA LEU A 149 -15.64 1.00 -23.83
C LEU A 149 -15.63 -0.43 -23.26
N GLN A 150 -16.80 -1.09 -23.21
CA GLN A 150 -16.90 -2.43 -22.67
C GLN A 150 -16.19 -3.48 -23.56
N ASP A 151 -16.24 -3.33 -24.88
CA ASP A 151 -15.52 -4.15 -25.84
C ASP A 151 -13.99 -3.95 -25.67
N PHE A 152 -13.54 -2.71 -25.49
CA PHE A 152 -12.15 -2.39 -25.16
C PHE A 152 -11.68 -3.07 -23.88
N TRP A 153 -12.44 -2.99 -22.79
CA TRP A 153 -12.09 -3.68 -21.53
C TRP A 153 -11.95 -5.18 -21.72
N LYS A 154 -12.83 -5.76 -22.51
CA LYS A 154 -12.80 -7.21 -22.79
C LYS A 154 -11.62 -7.61 -23.69
N GLU A 155 -11.42 -6.90 -24.81
CA GLU A 155 -10.49 -7.31 -25.85
C GLU A 155 -9.06 -6.84 -25.61
N LYS A 156 -8.88 -5.68 -25.01
CA LYS A 156 -7.56 -5.07 -24.78
C LYS A 156 -7.07 -5.26 -23.36
N LEU A 157 -7.94 -5.09 -22.37
CA LEU A 157 -7.54 -5.27 -20.96
C LEU A 157 -7.74 -6.72 -20.48
N GLY A 158 -8.33 -7.60 -21.28
CA GLY A 158 -8.54 -9.02 -20.92
C GLY A 158 -9.58 -9.24 -19.82
N ILE A 159 -10.45 -8.25 -19.56
CA ILE A 159 -11.47 -8.33 -18.53
C ILE A 159 -12.63 -9.18 -19.05
N THR A 160 -12.64 -10.46 -18.70
CA THR A 160 -13.64 -11.42 -19.22
C THR A 160 -15.07 -11.14 -18.75
N ARG A 161 -15.23 -10.61 -17.55
CA ARG A 161 -16.52 -10.21 -16.99
C ARG A 161 -16.53 -8.71 -16.76
N THR A 162 -17.30 -7.99 -17.58
CA THR A 162 -17.37 -6.52 -17.46
C THR A 162 -17.82 -6.09 -16.05
N PRO A 163 -17.05 -5.22 -15.37
CA PRO A 163 -17.41 -4.71 -14.05
C PRO A 163 -18.40 -3.53 -14.15
N TYR A 164 -18.75 -3.07 -15.34
CA TYR A 164 -19.53 -1.86 -15.59
C TYR A 164 -20.73 -1.72 -14.65
N LYS A 165 -21.60 -2.76 -14.56
CA LYS A 165 -22.80 -2.71 -13.72
C LYS A 165 -22.50 -2.54 -12.23
N ALA A 166 -21.38 -3.06 -11.75
CA ALA A 166 -20.98 -2.92 -10.36
C ALA A 166 -20.41 -1.52 -10.11
N LEU A 167 -19.58 -1.04 -11.03
CA LEU A 167 -18.95 0.29 -10.95
C LEU A 167 -19.99 1.43 -11.05
N THR A 168 -21.03 1.26 -11.86
CA THR A 168 -22.06 2.29 -12.07
C THR A 168 -23.34 2.07 -11.24
N LYS A 169 -23.32 1.11 -10.32
CA LYS A 169 -24.46 0.89 -9.43
C LYS A 169 -24.71 2.14 -8.59
N THR A 170 -25.96 2.62 -8.62
CA THR A 170 -26.44 3.68 -7.72
C THR A 170 -27.18 3.05 -6.54
N GLY A 171 -26.92 3.54 -5.33
CA GLY A 171 -27.57 3.05 -4.12
C GLY A 171 -28.96 3.65 -3.93
N GLU A 172 -29.86 2.88 -3.35
CA GLU A 172 -31.13 3.36 -2.83
C GLU A 172 -30.98 3.67 -1.34
N ASP A 173 -31.70 4.68 -0.84
CA ASP A 173 -31.78 5.03 0.59
C ASP A 173 -30.44 5.17 1.33
N GLY A 174 -29.41 5.67 0.63
CA GLY A 174 -28.07 5.90 1.22
C GLY A 174 -27.16 4.66 1.21
N GLU A 175 -27.53 3.59 0.49
CA GLU A 175 -26.59 2.47 0.26
C GLU A 175 -25.36 2.96 -0.48
N LEU A 176 -24.17 2.74 0.12
CA LEU A 176 -22.89 3.09 -0.47
C LEU A 176 -22.49 2.02 -1.50
N CYS A 177 -22.42 2.39 -2.78
CA CYS A 177 -22.06 1.47 -3.87
C CYS A 177 -21.50 2.25 -5.07
N GLY A 178 -20.98 1.54 -6.07
CA GLY A 178 -20.43 2.11 -7.29
C GLY A 178 -19.36 3.18 -7.02
N GLU A 179 -19.44 4.29 -7.75
CA GLU A 179 -18.49 5.40 -7.67
C GLU A 179 -18.37 5.99 -6.27
N ALA A 180 -19.50 6.23 -5.60
CA ALA A 180 -19.49 6.79 -4.25
C ALA A 180 -18.75 5.90 -3.25
N ALA A 181 -18.92 4.57 -3.38
CA ALA A 181 -18.19 3.61 -2.56
C ALA A 181 -16.69 3.61 -2.87
N ALA A 182 -16.32 3.64 -4.16
CA ALA A 182 -14.92 3.65 -4.59
C ALA A 182 -14.19 4.90 -4.08
N LEU A 183 -14.77 6.09 -4.28
CA LEU A 183 -14.15 7.36 -3.88
C LEU A 183 -14.05 7.50 -2.35
N LEU A 184 -15.07 7.08 -1.61
CA LEU A 184 -14.98 7.07 -0.16
C LEU A 184 -13.92 6.09 0.33
N SER A 185 -13.91 4.86 -0.21
CA SER A 185 -12.94 3.84 0.14
C SER A 185 -11.50 4.26 -0.14
N LYS A 186 -11.25 4.90 -1.30
CA LYS A 186 -9.94 5.49 -1.62
C LYS A 186 -9.51 6.52 -0.57
N ARG A 187 -10.42 7.40 -0.15
CA ARG A 187 -10.13 8.40 0.88
C ARG A 187 -9.84 7.77 2.25
N LEU A 188 -10.54 6.69 2.60
CA LEU A 188 -10.33 5.96 3.87
C LEU A 188 -9.00 5.20 3.86
N ALA A 189 -8.58 4.68 2.71
CA ALA A 189 -7.31 3.97 2.57
C ALA A 189 -6.08 4.89 2.49
N ALA A 190 -6.27 6.19 2.28
CA ALA A 190 -5.18 7.12 2.09
C ALA A 190 -4.56 7.55 3.44
N ILE A 191 -3.29 7.25 3.62
CA ILE A 191 -2.48 7.79 4.72
C ILE A 191 -2.33 9.29 4.52
N LYS A 192 -2.66 10.08 5.54
CA LYS A 192 -2.47 11.52 5.51
C LYS A 192 -0.99 11.86 5.69
N THR A 193 -0.44 12.62 4.76
CA THR A 193 1.01 12.87 4.70
C THR A 193 1.40 14.35 4.88
N ASP A 194 0.45 15.18 5.30
CA ASP A 194 0.60 16.63 5.40
C ASP A 194 0.35 17.16 6.83
N ILE A 195 0.50 16.31 7.85
CA ILE A 195 0.40 16.76 9.25
C ILE A 195 1.54 17.75 9.54
N PRO A 196 1.24 18.92 10.09
CA PRO A 196 2.30 19.85 10.48
C PRO A 196 3.10 19.26 11.66
N LEU A 197 4.36 18.93 11.39
CA LEU A 197 5.29 18.38 12.38
C LEU A 197 6.39 19.41 12.67
N ASP A 198 6.46 19.85 13.91
CA ASP A 198 7.57 20.70 14.41
C ASP A 198 8.71 19.81 14.91
N LEU A 199 9.34 19.13 13.97
CA LEU A 199 10.42 18.15 14.19
C LEU A 199 11.50 18.35 13.15
N GLU A 200 12.74 18.26 13.54
CA GLU A 200 13.90 18.26 12.64
C GLU A 200 14.57 16.88 12.60
N LEU A 201 15.32 16.60 11.53
CA LEU A 201 15.99 15.31 11.39
C LEU A 201 16.93 15.00 12.58
N ALA A 202 17.53 16.04 13.17
CA ALA A 202 18.41 15.91 14.34
C ALA A 202 17.69 15.37 15.58
N ASP A 203 16.37 15.58 15.69
CA ASP A 203 15.55 15.10 16.83
C ASP A 203 15.45 13.55 16.82
N PHE A 204 15.72 12.92 15.68
CA PHE A 204 15.72 11.47 15.52
C PHE A 204 17.11 10.85 15.62
N SER A 205 18.13 11.62 16.06
CA SER A 205 19.46 11.09 16.28
C SER A 205 19.46 10.01 17.34
N VAL A 206 19.82 8.79 16.95
CA VAL A 206 19.92 7.66 17.90
C VAL A 206 21.26 7.76 18.63
N GLU A 207 21.19 8.19 19.89
CA GLU A 207 22.33 8.11 20.79
C GLU A 207 22.62 6.65 21.20
N LYS A 208 23.89 6.38 21.48
CA LYS A 208 24.30 5.07 21.97
C LYS A 208 23.56 4.75 23.29
N TYR A 209 22.73 3.71 23.28
CA TYR A 209 21.95 3.33 24.46
C TYR A 209 22.86 3.02 25.67
N GLN A 210 22.38 3.39 26.86
CA GLN A 210 23.05 3.05 28.11
C GLN A 210 22.54 1.69 28.59
N GLU A 211 23.37 0.67 28.47
CA GLU A 211 23.02 -0.73 28.83
C GLU A 211 22.40 -0.86 30.23
N LYS A 212 22.94 -0.15 31.23
CA LYS A 212 22.38 -0.16 32.59
C LYS A 212 20.95 0.35 32.66
N VAL A 213 20.62 1.37 31.88
CA VAL A 213 19.27 1.95 31.81
C VAL A 213 18.33 0.95 31.11
N LEU A 214 18.77 0.36 30.02
CA LEU A 214 17.98 -0.61 29.27
C LEU A 214 17.68 -1.86 30.13
N ARG A 215 18.67 -2.42 30.83
CA ARG A 215 18.47 -3.54 31.78
C ARG A 215 17.46 -3.20 32.87
N LYS A 216 17.52 -1.98 33.43
CA LYS A 216 16.53 -1.49 34.41
C LYS A 216 15.10 -1.50 33.82
N TRP A 217 14.94 -1.05 32.58
CA TRP A 217 13.64 -1.05 31.91
C TRP A 217 13.18 -2.47 31.56
N CYS A 218 14.05 -3.35 31.07
CA CYS A 218 13.72 -4.76 30.85
C CYS A 218 13.16 -5.40 32.13
N LYS A 219 13.83 -5.20 33.25
CA LYS A 219 13.35 -5.69 34.57
C LYS A 219 12.00 -5.10 34.97
N LYS A 220 11.81 -3.79 34.78
CA LYS A 220 10.56 -3.09 35.14
C LYS A 220 9.37 -3.55 34.29
N LEU A 221 9.61 -3.90 33.01
CA LEU A 221 8.59 -4.30 32.04
C LEU A 221 8.46 -5.81 31.88
N ASP A 222 9.17 -6.60 32.71
CA ASP A 222 9.23 -8.06 32.62
C ASP A 222 9.65 -8.59 31.23
N ILE A 223 10.57 -7.87 30.57
CA ILE A 223 11.15 -8.25 29.28
C ILE A 223 12.39 -9.11 29.56
N LYS A 224 12.47 -10.29 28.94
CA LYS A 224 13.65 -11.16 29.07
C LYS A 224 14.87 -10.49 28.44
N GLU A 225 15.95 -10.28 29.21
CA GLU A 225 17.17 -9.62 28.72
C GLU A 225 17.79 -10.35 27.51
N ALA A 226 17.72 -11.68 27.45
CA ALA A 226 18.21 -12.47 26.32
C ALA A 226 17.53 -12.13 24.98
N SER A 227 16.32 -11.58 25.01
CA SER A 227 15.63 -11.13 23.78
C SER A 227 16.08 -9.75 23.28
N VAL A 228 16.88 -9.04 24.07
CA VAL A 228 17.33 -7.67 23.78
C VAL A 228 18.85 -7.61 23.58
N PHE A 229 19.60 -8.46 24.30
CA PHE A 229 21.07 -8.46 24.30
C PHE A 229 21.69 -9.77 23.77
N GLY A 230 20.84 -10.72 23.32
CA GLY A 230 21.24 -12.04 22.83
C GLY A 230 21.88 -12.08 21.46
#